data_8c39930592189d5b2cd37e65cbb70d83
#
_entry.id   8c39930592189d5b2cd37e65cbb70d83
#
_cell.length_a   1.000
_cell.length_b   1.000
_cell.length_c   1.000
_cell.angle_alpha   90.00
_cell.angle_beta   90.00
_cell.angle_gamma   90.00
#
_symmetry.space_group_name_H-M   'P 1'
#
loop_
_entity.id
_entity.type
_entity.pdbx_description
1 polymer ?
#
loop_
_entity_poly.entity_id
_entity_poly.type
_entity_poly.pdbx_seq_one_letter_code
_entity_poly.pdbx_strand_id
1 'polypeptide(L)'
;MFNPEFLATENNDPNDENDLIQYLQKQSPEVLQRVAKSASDDIQEIIRHNVQGLLGMLPSDQFDVKITSSKDNIANLLSSAMMTGYFLRQMEQRKELEQTLKSDEDMSIEEE
;
A
#
# COMPACT_ATOMS: atom_id res chain seq x y z
N MET A 1 -6.35 9.86 -6.28
CA MET A 1 -6.42 9.55 -4.86
C MET A 1 -6.28 8.05 -4.60
N PHE A 2 -5.66 7.67 -3.53
CA PHE A 2 -5.38 6.27 -3.24
C PHE A 2 -6.66 5.48 -2.92
N ASN A 3 -6.88 4.39 -3.63
CA ASN A 3 -8.01 3.49 -3.39
C ASN A 3 -7.49 2.07 -3.14
N PRO A 4 -7.49 1.59 -1.88
CA PRO A 4 -6.97 0.27 -1.57
C PRO A 4 -7.79 -0.88 -2.11
N GLU A 5 -9.05 -0.66 -2.45
CA GLU A 5 -9.92 -1.70 -3.01
C GLU A 5 -9.42 -2.18 -4.37
N PHE A 6 -8.73 -1.31 -5.10
CA PHE A 6 -8.14 -1.63 -6.39
C PHE A 6 -7.16 -2.80 -6.29
N LEU A 7 -6.40 -2.87 -5.19
CA LEU A 7 -5.42 -3.94 -4.98
C LEU A 7 -6.07 -5.29 -4.72
N ALA A 8 -7.28 -5.29 -4.18
CA ALA A 8 -7.98 -6.52 -3.81
C ALA A 8 -8.82 -7.09 -4.96
N THR A 9 -9.15 -6.28 -5.98
CA THR A 9 -10.04 -6.69 -7.05
C THR A 9 -9.33 -7.17 -8.32
N GLU A 10 -8.05 -6.91 -8.46
CA GLU A 10 -7.30 -7.35 -9.63
C GLU A 10 -6.87 -8.81 -9.49
N ASN A 11 -7.10 -9.54 -10.55
CA ASN A 11 -6.62 -10.92 -10.74
C ASN A 11 -7.16 -11.93 -9.75
N ASN A 12 -8.35 -12.41 -10.04
CA ASN A 12 -8.87 -13.63 -9.41
C ASN A 12 -8.21 -14.86 -10.01
N ASP A 13 -6.87 -14.92 -10.02
CA ASP A 13 -6.18 -16.11 -10.46
C ASP A 13 -6.15 -17.11 -9.29
N PRO A 14 -6.87 -18.25 -9.40
CA PRO A 14 -6.88 -19.23 -8.31
C PRO A 14 -5.53 -19.87 -8.07
N ASN A 15 -4.58 -19.68 -8.98
CA ASN A 15 -3.23 -20.22 -8.86
C ASN A 15 -2.24 -19.20 -8.28
N ASP A 16 -2.73 -18.04 -7.84
CA ASP A 16 -1.87 -17.02 -7.27
C ASP A 16 -1.40 -17.47 -5.89
N GLU A 17 -0.10 -17.72 -5.78
CA GLU A 17 0.53 -18.17 -4.54
C GLU A 17 0.85 -17.01 -3.59
N ASN A 18 0.52 -15.78 -3.95
CA ASN A 18 0.82 -14.62 -3.13
C ASN A 18 -0.14 -14.53 -1.94
N ASP A 19 0.36 -14.88 -0.77
CA ASP A 19 -0.42 -14.91 0.47
C ASP A 19 -0.99 -13.54 0.83
N LEU A 20 -0.24 -12.47 0.54
CA LEU A 20 -0.70 -11.12 0.86
C LEU A 20 -1.87 -10.71 -0.04
N ILE A 21 -1.81 -11.05 -1.32
CA ILE A 21 -2.94 -10.78 -2.23
C ILE A 21 -4.18 -11.51 -1.74
N GLN A 22 -4.04 -12.79 -1.37
CA GLN A 22 -5.15 -13.56 -0.85
C GLN A 22 -5.71 -12.95 0.43
N TYR A 23 -4.84 -12.49 1.31
CA TYR A 23 -5.26 -11.83 2.54
C TYR A 23 -6.05 -10.54 2.24
N LEU A 24 -5.57 -9.73 1.29
CA LEU A 24 -6.26 -8.49 0.91
C LEU A 24 -7.65 -8.78 0.35
N GLN A 25 -7.79 -9.81 -0.46
CA GLN A 25 -9.07 -10.17 -1.07
C GLN A 25 -10.10 -10.60 -0.03
N LYS A 26 -9.66 -11.13 1.10
CA LYS A 26 -10.55 -11.57 2.19
C LYS A 26 -10.97 -10.44 3.10
N GLN A 27 -10.35 -9.26 3.00
CA GLN A 27 -10.68 -8.14 3.87
C GLN A 27 -11.91 -7.40 3.37
N SER A 28 -12.70 -6.88 4.31
CA SER A 28 -13.84 -6.05 3.96
C SER A 28 -13.37 -4.67 3.46
N PRO A 29 -14.17 -4.00 2.61
CA PRO A 29 -13.82 -2.64 2.19
C PRO A 29 -13.62 -1.68 3.36
N GLU A 30 -14.38 -1.85 4.46
CA GLU A 30 -14.24 -0.99 5.63
C GLU A 30 -12.86 -1.14 6.28
N VAL A 31 -12.35 -2.37 6.36
CA VAL A 31 -11.01 -2.63 6.93
C VAL A 31 -9.94 -2.00 6.05
N LEU A 32 -10.04 -2.18 4.73
CA LEU A 32 -9.07 -1.62 3.79
C LEU A 32 -9.05 -0.10 3.89
N GLN A 33 -10.22 0.54 3.95
CA GLN A 33 -10.31 2.00 4.08
C GLN A 33 -9.75 2.49 5.41
N ARG A 34 -10.01 1.78 6.49
CA ARG A 34 -9.49 2.13 7.82
C ARG A 34 -7.97 2.12 7.83
N VAL A 35 -7.36 1.08 7.26
CA VAL A 35 -5.90 0.98 7.20
C VAL A 35 -5.33 2.07 6.30
N ALA A 36 -5.97 2.33 5.16
CA ALA A 36 -5.52 3.38 4.24
C ALA A 36 -5.54 4.77 4.91
N LYS A 37 -6.50 5.02 5.79
CA LYS A 37 -6.62 6.29 6.51
C LYS A 37 -5.75 6.35 7.77
N SER A 38 -5.08 5.28 8.13
CA SER A 38 -4.27 5.23 9.35
C SER A 38 -2.93 5.94 9.20
N ALA A 39 -2.54 6.31 7.98
CA ALA A 39 -1.29 7.03 7.76
C ALA A 39 -1.33 8.38 8.48
N SER A 40 -0.35 8.62 9.33
CA SER A 40 -0.27 9.88 10.06
C SER A 40 0.00 11.05 9.12
N ASP A 41 -0.31 12.26 9.58
CA ASP A 41 0.02 13.47 8.84
C ASP A 41 1.52 13.60 8.61
N ASP A 42 2.32 13.15 9.56
CA ASP A 42 3.78 13.16 9.45
C ASP A 42 4.25 12.29 8.29
N ILE A 43 3.70 11.09 8.16
CA ILE A 43 4.02 10.18 7.06
C ILE A 43 3.61 10.80 5.71
N GLN A 44 2.43 11.39 5.66
CA GLN A 44 1.96 12.03 4.42
C GLN A 44 2.86 13.20 4.03
N GLU A 45 3.31 13.96 4.99
CA GLU A 45 4.23 15.09 4.75
C GLU A 45 5.58 14.59 4.23
N ILE A 46 6.14 13.53 4.82
CA ILE A 46 7.40 12.94 4.37
C ILE A 46 7.26 12.45 2.93
N ILE A 47 6.16 11.78 2.61
CA ILE A 47 5.90 11.29 1.26
C ILE A 47 5.87 12.47 0.27
N ARG A 48 5.18 13.55 0.63
CA ARG A 48 5.09 14.73 -0.23
C ARG A 48 6.46 15.34 -0.48
N HIS A 49 7.26 15.50 0.57
CA HIS A 49 8.63 16.02 0.45
C HIS A 49 9.49 15.12 -0.43
N ASN A 50 9.38 13.81 -0.26
CA ASN A 50 10.16 12.88 -1.04
C ASN A 50 9.79 12.94 -2.52
N VAL A 51 8.49 13.00 -2.82
CA VAL A 51 8.02 13.09 -4.21
C VAL A 51 8.52 14.37 -4.87
N GLN A 52 8.42 15.50 -4.16
CA GLN A 52 8.90 16.78 -4.68
C GLN A 52 10.40 16.74 -4.95
N GLY A 53 11.16 16.12 -4.05
CA GLY A 53 12.60 15.97 -4.23
C GLY A 53 12.93 15.10 -5.43
N LEU A 54 12.24 13.99 -5.60
CA LEU A 54 12.45 13.10 -6.74
C LEU A 54 12.14 13.80 -8.07
N LEU A 55 11.03 14.55 -8.12
CA LEU A 55 10.66 15.28 -9.32
C LEU A 55 11.68 16.38 -9.64
N GLY A 56 12.23 17.03 -8.60
CA GLY A 56 13.23 18.07 -8.79
C GLY A 56 14.57 17.53 -9.29
N MET A 57 14.83 16.24 -9.09
CA MET A 57 16.07 15.61 -9.57
C MET A 57 16.00 15.18 -11.03
N LEU A 58 14.85 15.23 -11.67
CA LEU A 58 14.72 14.83 -13.06
C LEU A 58 15.42 15.85 -13.97
N PRO A 59 16.47 15.45 -14.70
CA PRO A 59 17.10 16.37 -15.63
C PRO A 59 16.21 16.55 -16.87
N SER A 60 15.87 17.80 -17.16
CA SER A 60 14.94 18.13 -18.25
C SER A 60 15.49 17.83 -19.64
N ASP A 61 16.80 17.64 -19.77
CA ASP A 61 17.49 17.47 -21.03
C ASP A 61 17.90 16.02 -21.33
N GLN A 62 17.68 15.08 -20.41
CA GLN A 62 18.10 13.69 -20.57
C GLN A 62 16.96 12.70 -20.84
N PHE A 63 15.73 13.15 -20.76
CA PHE A 63 14.57 12.29 -20.99
C PHE A 63 13.90 12.61 -22.31
N ASP A 64 13.96 11.67 -23.24
CA ASP A 64 13.29 11.80 -24.55
C ASP A 64 11.77 11.56 -24.45
N VAL A 65 11.28 11.10 -23.32
CA VAL A 65 9.86 10.86 -23.12
C VAL A 65 9.19 12.14 -22.60
N LYS A 66 8.38 12.75 -23.46
CA LYS A 66 7.59 13.92 -23.05
C LYS A 66 6.29 13.44 -22.43
N ILE A 67 6.19 13.63 -21.11
CA ILE A 67 4.92 13.39 -20.43
C ILE A 67 4.15 14.70 -20.40
N THR A 68 3.07 14.77 -21.16
CA THR A 68 2.23 15.97 -21.21
C THR A 68 1.25 15.95 -20.05
N SER A 69 1.73 16.39 -18.87
CA SER A 69 0.89 16.49 -17.68
C SER A 69 1.45 17.58 -16.79
N SER A 70 0.60 18.12 -15.93
CA SER A 70 1.06 19.09 -14.95
C SER A 70 1.93 18.42 -13.90
N LYS A 71 2.85 19.19 -13.29
CA LYS A 71 3.67 18.69 -12.19
C LYS A 71 2.81 18.19 -11.03
N ASP A 72 1.68 18.85 -10.77
CA ASP A 72 0.78 18.46 -9.69
C ASP A 72 0.15 17.10 -9.94
N ASN A 73 -0.23 16.81 -11.18
CA ASN A 73 -0.78 15.50 -11.53
C ASN A 73 0.26 14.39 -11.37
N ILE A 74 1.49 14.65 -11.78
CA ILE A 74 2.58 13.68 -11.62
C ILE A 74 2.88 13.48 -10.14
N ALA A 75 2.93 14.56 -9.37
CA ALA A 75 3.17 14.47 -7.93
C ALA A 75 2.07 13.67 -7.23
N ASN A 76 0.81 13.87 -7.61
CA ASN A 76 -0.31 13.10 -7.05
C ASN A 76 -0.18 11.61 -7.40
N LEU A 77 0.23 11.29 -8.63
CA LEU A 77 0.42 9.91 -9.04
C LEU A 77 1.53 9.24 -8.23
N LEU A 78 2.67 9.91 -8.09
CA LEU A 78 3.79 9.36 -7.32
C LEU A 78 3.46 9.25 -5.83
N SER A 79 2.75 10.22 -5.28
CA SER A 79 2.30 10.16 -3.89
C SER A 79 1.36 8.98 -3.67
N SER A 80 0.46 8.72 -4.62
CA SER A 80 -0.44 7.57 -4.55
C SER A 80 0.33 6.26 -4.59
N ALA A 81 1.39 6.20 -5.43
CA ALA A 81 2.24 5.01 -5.49
C ALA A 81 2.96 4.76 -4.16
N MET A 82 3.48 5.80 -3.54
CA MET A 82 4.14 5.68 -2.24
C MET A 82 3.15 5.31 -1.14
N MET A 83 1.95 5.87 -1.16
CA MET A 83 0.89 5.50 -0.21
C MET A 83 0.48 4.05 -0.39
N THR A 84 0.48 3.55 -1.63
CA THR A 84 0.21 2.13 -1.89
C THR A 84 1.25 1.25 -1.20
N GLY A 85 2.53 1.59 -1.31
CA GLY A 85 3.59 0.85 -0.63
C GLY A 85 3.43 0.86 0.88
N TYR A 86 3.16 2.03 1.44
CA TYR A 86 2.91 2.16 2.87
C TYR A 86 1.72 1.31 3.31
N PHE A 87 0.61 1.41 2.59
CA PHE A 87 -0.59 0.63 2.88
C PHE A 87 -0.31 -0.88 2.84
N LEU A 88 0.42 -1.34 1.82
CA LEU A 88 0.75 -2.76 1.69
C LEU A 88 1.57 -3.25 2.89
N ARG A 89 2.52 -2.45 3.35
CA ARG A 89 3.30 -2.83 4.55
C ARG A 89 2.42 -2.88 5.79
N GLN A 90 1.50 -1.95 5.94
CA GLN A 90 0.56 -1.97 7.06
C GLN A 90 -0.31 -3.23 7.04
N MET A 91 -0.78 -3.60 5.85
CA MET A 91 -1.59 -4.82 5.70
C MET A 91 -0.76 -6.07 5.97
N GLU A 92 0.49 -6.08 5.54
CA GLU A 92 1.40 -7.20 5.80
C GLU A 92 1.65 -7.36 7.29
N GLN A 93 1.89 -6.27 8.00
CA GLN A 93 2.07 -6.30 9.45
C GLN A 93 0.81 -6.78 10.16
N ARG A 94 -0.34 -6.34 9.70
CA ARG A 94 -1.62 -6.79 10.26
C ARG A 94 -1.80 -8.30 10.06
N LYS A 95 -1.46 -8.80 8.87
CA LYS A 95 -1.51 -10.22 8.56
C LYS A 95 -0.58 -11.01 9.49
N GLU A 96 0.66 -10.55 9.64
CA GLU A 96 1.65 -11.19 10.51
C GLU A 96 1.16 -11.24 11.96
N LEU A 97 0.59 -10.14 12.44
CA LEU A 97 0.07 -10.05 13.79
C LEU A 97 -1.10 -11.03 14.00
N GLU A 98 -2.02 -11.08 13.07
CA GLU A 98 -3.16 -12.01 13.15
C GLU A 98 -2.70 -13.46 13.16
N GLN A 99 -1.70 -13.79 12.35
CA GLN A 99 -1.14 -15.14 12.32
C GLN A 99 -0.46 -15.51 13.64
N THR A 100 0.25 -14.55 14.24
CA THR A 100 0.90 -14.74 15.54
C THR A 100 -0.13 -14.98 16.64
N LEU A 101 -1.19 -14.17 16.67
CA LEU A 101 -2.26 -14.30 17.66
C LEU A 101 -2.98 -15.64 17.51
N LYS A 102 -3.22 -16.06 16.27
CA LYS A 102 -3.87 -17.33 15.99
C LYS A 102 -3.02 -18.51 16.44
N SER A 103 -1.71 -18.44 16.21
CA SER A 103 -0.78 -19.47 16.69
C SER A 103 -0.77 -19.57 18.21
N ASP A 104 -0.81 -18.42 18.90
CA ASP A 104 -0.86 -18.38 20.37
C ASP A 104 -2.15 -19.00 20.89
N GLU A 105 -3.29 -18.75 20.25
CA GLU A 105 -4.55 -19.37 20.62
C GLU A 105 -4.51 -20.89 20.46
N ASP A 106 -3.95 -21.37 19.35
CA ASP A 106 -3.81 -22.79 19.08
C ASP A 106 -2.90 -23.45 20.12
N MET A 107 -1.82 -22.78 20.51
CA MET A 107 -0.92 -23.28 21.56
C MET A 107 -1.59 -23.31 22.93
N SER A 108 -2.42 -22.33 23.25
CA SER A 108 -3.16 -22.32 24.51
C SER A 108 -4.15 -23.47 24.61
N ILE A 109 -4.75 -23.86 23.51
CA ILE A 109 -5.69 -24.99 23.46
C ILE A 109 -4.96 -26.31 23.67
N GLU A 110 -3.74 -26.44 23.13
CA GLU A 110 -2.94 -27.65 23.27
C GLU A 110 -2.37 -27.88 24.66
N GLU A 111 -2.23 -26.84 25.47
CA GLU A 111 -1.71 -26.95 26.82
C GLU A 111 -2.71 -27.47 27.86
N GLU A 112 -3.94 -27.65 27.46
CA GLU A 112 -4.97 -28.29 28.30
C GLU A 112 -4.96 -29.81 28.06
#